data_6b19a3af9109cc23d114189451427991
#
_entry.id   6b19a3af9109cc23d114189451427991
#
_cell.length_a   1.000
_cell.length_b   1.000
_cell.length_c   1.000
_cell.angle_alpha   90.00
_cell.angle_beta   90.00
_cell.angle_gamma   90.00
#
_symmetry.space_group_name_H-M   'P 1'
#
loop_
_entity.id
_entity.type
_entity.pdbx_description
1 polymer ?
#
loop_
_entity_poly.entity_id
_entity_poly.type
_entity_poly.pdbx_seq_one_letter_code
_entity_poly.pdbx_strand_id
1 'polypeptide(L)'
;MASDHYDVIIIGTGAGGGTLAHRLAPSGKRILVLERGGYLTREPENWDSEQVFLKERYLSDEQWYDSDGQLFKPHQQYFVGGNTKFYGAILFRLRERDFGQVRHYGGVSPAWPISYRDLEPYYTEAERLYLVHGQAGEDPTEPPRSGPFPYPAVSHEPRIQQLSDDFERSGHHPFHLPVGVDLNESDPEKGRCVRCDRFDGFPCLTDGKADAHVLCIRPALEHDNVELVTHAKVERLETDAAGRSVTEVVCERKGREERYSADVVVVSCGAVNSAALLLKSASDAHPNGLANSSDVVGRNYMAHINSGVVALSQTPNETKFQKTLGVNDYYWGAEDSELPLGHIQMLGKSDRNILRGGAPWFAPGVALDYMARHAIDFWITTEDLPHPDNRVTVDRAGSIHLAKTYHNLEPHKRLLKKLKALLGPLGCHDAAIPSWSILDQRIPLAGVAHQAGTVRFGTDAARSALDVDCKAHDLDNLYVVDTSFFPSSSAVNPALTAMANSLRVGDHLLERLGASVPREASVDENGKPIEAVEEVA
;
A
#
# COMPACT_ATOMS: atom_id res chain seq x y z
N MET A 1 -33.78 17.73 9.48
CA MET A 1 -33.73 16.41 10.12
C MET A 1 -32.45 16.40 10.94
N ALA A 2 -32.45 15.93 12.19
CA ALA A 2 -31.20 15.81 12.93
C ALA A 2 -30.28 14.89 12.13
N SER A 3 -29.04 15.32 11.87
CA SER A 3 -28.04 14.43 11.26
C SER A 3 -27.79 13.26 12.19
N ASP A 4 -27.72 12.05 11.66
CA ASP A 4 -27.31 10.91 12.47
C ASP A 4 -25.90 11.17 13.02
N HIS A 5 -25.76 11.13 14.34
CA HIS A 5 -24.49 11.38 15.02
C HIS A 5 -23.82 10.04 15.37
N TYR A 6 -22.50 9.94 15.10
CA TYR A 6 -21.68 8.77 15.35
C TYR A 6 -20.56 9.10 16.35
N ASP A 7 -20.01 8.10 17.02
CA ASP A 7 -18.78 8.31 17.80
C ASP A 7 -17.59 8.50 16.83
N VAL A 8 -17.56 7.72 15.72
CA VAL A 8 -16.47 7.78 14.73
C VAL A 8 -17.02 7.72 13.31
N ILE A 9 -16.53 8.61 12.44
CA ILE A 9 -16.66 8.47 10.98
C ILE A 9 -15.31 8.14 10.38
N ILE A 10 -15.23 7.06 9.58
CA ILE A 10 -14.04 6.65 8.82
C ILE A 10 -14.32 6.85 7.33
N ILE A 11 -13.49 7.65 6.64
CA ILE A 11 -13.64 7.96 5.22
C ILE A 11 -12.65 7.14 4.41
N GLY A 12 -13.12 6.11 3.72
CA GLY A 12 -12.36 5.15 2.94
C GLY A 12 -12.20 3.79 3.63
N THR A 13 -12.21 2.72 2.82
CA THR A 13 -12.20 1.31 3.25
C THR A 13 -10.91 0.58 2.88
N GLY A 14 -9.87 1.30 2.46
CA GLY A 14 -8.58 0.72 2.07
C GLY A 14 -7.77 0.18 3.24
N ALA A 15 -6.46 -0.03 3.04
CA ALA A 15 -5.54 -0.58 4.04
C ALA A 15 -5.61 0.12 5.41
N GLY A 16 -5.67 1.46 5.42
CA GLY A 16 -5.78 2.24 6.66
C GLY A 16 -7.17 2.16 7.28
N GLY A 17 -8.19 2.68 6.56
CA GLY A 17 -9.55 2.81 7.10
C GLY A 17 -10.23 1.47 7.38
N GLY A 18 -10.01 0.46 6.54
CA GLY A 18 -10.52 -0.89 6.77
C GLY A 18 -9.93 -1.53 8.03
N THR A 19 -8.61 -1.42 8.21
CA THR A 19 -7.93 -1.93 9.42
C THR A 19 -8.40 -1.20 10.67
N LEU A 20 -8.57 0.13 10.59
CA LEU A 20 -9.09 0.92 11.72
C LEU A 20 -10.53 0.52 12.06
N ALA A 21 -11.41 0.36 11.06
CA ALA A 21 -12.79 -0.08 11.28
C ALA A 21 -12.84 -1.43 12.00
N HIS A 22 -12.00 -2.38 11.56
CA HIS A 22 -11.85 -3.68 12.23
C HIS A 22 -11.42 -3.53 13.70
N ARG A 23 -10.41 -2.69 13.98
CA ARG A 23 -9.91 -2.47 15.34
C ARG A 23 -10.95 -1.85 16.26
N LEU A 24 -11.77 -0.93 15.74
CA LEU A 24 -12.76 -0.20 16.55
C LEU A 24 -14.09 -0.95 16.66
N ALA A 25 -14.43 -1.85 15.75
CA ALA A 25 -15.73 -2.53 15.71
C ALA A 25 -16.16 -3.18 17.03
N PRO A 26 -15.28 -3.92 17.76
CA PRO A 26 -15.67 -4.57 19.03
C PRO A 26 -15.91 -3.58 20.20
N SER A 27 -15.65 -2.28 20.01
CA SER A 27 -15.76 -1.27 21.09
C SER A 27 -17.20 -0.93 21.51
N GLY A 28 -18.19 -1.32 20.70
CA GLY A 28 -19.58 -0.91 20.89
C GLY A 28 -19.86 0.56 20.53
N LYS A 29 -18.85 1.34 20.11
CA LYS A 29 -19.01 2.73 19.64
C LYS A 29 -19.69 2.74 18.28
N ARG A 30 -20.57 3.73 18.04
CA ARG A 30 -21.24 3.88 16.74
C ARG A 30 -20.25 4.35 15.68
N ILE A 31 -19.99 3.51 14.69
CA ILE A 31 -18.99 3.75 13.64
C ILE A 31 -19.69 3.82 12.29
N LEU A 32 -19.49 4.91 11.57
CA LEU A 32 -19.88 5.05 10.17
C LEU A 32 -18.64 4.95 9.29
N VAL A 33 -18.66 4.06 8.31
CA VAL A 33 -17.64 3.97 7.28
C VAL A 33 -18.22 4.48 5.96
N LEU A 34 -17.58 5.47 5.35
CA LEU A 34 -17.99 6.06 4.07
C LEU A 34 -17.03 5.60 2.96
N GLU A 35 -17.56 4.94 1.94
CA GLU A 35 -16.80 4.50 0.77
C GLU A 35 -17.38 5.09 -0.52
N ARG A 36 -16.51 5.74 -1.32
CA ARG A 36 -16.96 6.36 -2.59
C ARG A 36 -17.33 5.34 -3.66
N GLY A 37 -16.73 4.15 -3.62
CA GLY A 37 -17.04 3.05 -4.53
C GLY A 37 -18.14 2.13 -4.02
N GLY A 38 -18.45 1.12 -4.82
CA GLY A 38 -19.32 0.01 -4.45
C GLY A 38 -18.53 -1.24 -4.09
N TYR A 39 -19.24 -2.35 -3.90
CA TYR A 39 -18.60 -3.65 -3.83
C TYR A 39 -18.08 -4.07 -5.21
N LEU A 40 -16.90 -4.67 -5.23
CA LEU A 40 -16.36 -5.26 -6.45
C LEU A 40 -17.18 -6.52 -6.80
N THR A 41 -17.73 -6.56 -8.00
CA THR A 41 -18.47 -7.71 -8.49
C THR A 41 -17.54 -8.91 -8.69
N ARG A 42 -17.95 -10.08 -8.21
CA ARG A 42 -17.26 -11.34 -8.49
C ARG A 42 -17.74 -11.87 -9.84
N GLU A 43 -16.89 -11.79 -10.85
CA GLU A 43 -17.21 -12.12 -12.24
C GLU A 43 -15.98 -12.72 -12.94
N PRO A 44 -16.12 -13.53 -14.01
CA PRO A 44 -15.00 -14.15 -14.72
C PRO A 44 -13.97 -13.12 -15.24
N GLU A 45 -14.42 -11.92 -15.56
CA GLU A 45 -13.60 -10.79 -16.01
C GLU A 45 -12.53 -10.36 -15.00
N ASN A 46 -12.72 -10.69 -13.70
CA ASN A 46 -11.71 -10.43 -12.67
C ASN A 46 -10.36 -11.13 -12.98
N TRP A 47 -10.39 -12.25 -13.68
CA TRP A 47 -9.20 -13.01 -14.04
C TRP A 47 -8.89 -12.98 -15.55
N ASP A 48 -9.54 -12.10 -16.29
CA ASP A 48 -9.26 -11.84 -17.71
C ASP A 48 -8.31 -10.63 -17.84
N SER A 49 -7.06 -10.89 -18.25
CA SER A 49 -6.03 -9.86 -18.40
C SER A 49 -6.36 -8.81 -19.47
N GLU A 50 -7.15 -9.15 -20.50
CA GLU A 50 -7.63 -8.18 -21.48
C GLU A 50 -8.59 -7.18 -20.83
N GLN A 51 -9.53 -7.67 -20.00
CA GLN A 51 -10.50 -6.82 -19.32
C GLN A 51 -9.81 -5.95 -18.27
N VAL A 52 -8.88 -6.53 -17.49
CA VAL A 52 -8.21 -5.84 -16.39
C VAL A 52 -7.23 -4.78 -16.89
N PHE A 53 -6.34 -5.12 -17.81
CA PHE A 53 -5.21 -4.25 -18.20
C PHE A 53 -5.39 -3.52 -19.53
N LEU A 54 -6.07 -4.10 -20.53
CA LEU A 54 -6.22 -3.46 -21.82
C LEU A 54 -7.51 -2.65 -21.92
N LYS A 55 -8.60 -3.16 -21.34
CA LYS A 55 -9.89 -2.44 -21.30
C LYS A 55 -10.11 -1.64 -20.04
N GLU A 56 -9.19 -1.74 -19.06
CA GLU A 56 -9.21 -0.98 -17.81
C GLU A 56 -10.55 -1.05 -17.06
N ARG A 57 -11.24 -2.22 -17.12
CA ARG A 57 -12.61 -2.41 -16.64
C ARG A 57 -12.86 -1.93 -15.21
N TYR A 58 -11.85 -2.00 -14.35
CA TYR A 58 -11.95 -1.66 -12.92
C TYR A 58 -11.30 -0.33 -12.56
N LEU A 59 -10.71 0.37 -13.51
CA LEU A 59 -10.14 1.69 -13.26
C LEU A 59 -11.23 2.76 -13.20
N SER A 60 -11.04 3.73 -12.31
CA SER A 60 -11.85 4.93 -12.26
C SER A 60 -11.67 5.76 -13.53
N ASP A 61 -12.74 6.42 -13.98
CA ASP A 61 -12.68 7.40 -15.08
C ASP A 61 -12.20 8.78 -14.61
N GLU A 62 -11.83 8.92 -13.35
CA GLU A 62 -11.28 10.16 -12.80
C GLU A 62 -10.00 10.56 -13.52
N GLN A 63 -9.84 11.86 -13.74
CA GLN A 63 -8.67 12.43 -14.39
C GLN A 63 -8.02 13.47 -13.48
N TRP A 64 -6.70 13.47 -13.45
CA TRP A 64 -5.89 14.47 -12.76
C TRP A 64 -5.00 15.21 -13.75
N TYR A 65 -4.51 16.37 -13.36
CA TYR A 65 -3.53 17.13 -14.13
C TYR A 65 -2.12 16.84 -13.60
N ASP A 66 -1.16 16.66 -14.50
CA ASP A 66 0.27 16.54 -14.15
C ASP A 66 0.94 17.93 -14.02
N SER A 67 2.28 17.92 -13.84
CA SER A 67 3.10 19.14 -13.72
C SER A 67 3.05 20.04 -14.96
N ASP A 68 2.77 19.48 -16.13
CA ASP A 68 2.71 20.19 -17.41
C ASP A 68 1.28 20.63 -17.76
N GLY A 69 0.32 20.40 -16.85
CA GLY A 69 -1.09 20.67 -17.04
C GLY A 69 -1.78 19.70 -17.99
N GLN A 70 -1.18 18.53 -18.26
CA GLN A 70 -1.77 17.51 -19.09
C GLN A 70 -2.67 16.60 -18.25
N LEU A 71 -3.84 16.25 -18.80
CA LEU A 71 -4.72 15.27 -18.17
C LEU A 71 -4.14 13.87 -18.26
N PHE A 72 -4.21 13.14 -17.16
CA PHE A 72 -3.91 11.71 -17.11
C PHE A 72 -4.93 10.97 -16.24
N LYS A 73 -5.16 9.70 -16.54
CA LYS A 73 -6.01 8.80 -15.76
C LYS A 73 -5.15 8.09 -14.73
N PRO A 74 -5.31 8.34 -13.43
CA PRO A 74 -4.56 7.63 -12.39
C PRO A 74 -5.06 6.19 -12.27
N HIS A 75 -4.17 5.26 -11.93
CA HIS A 75 -4.55 3.87 -11.64
C HIS A 75 -5.19 3.77 -10.25
N GLN A 76 -6.37 4.37 -10.09
CA GLN A 76 -7.16 4.31 -8.87
C GLN A 76 -8.41 3.45 -9.08
N GLN A 77 -8.64 2.56 -8.14
CA GLN A 77 -9.82 1.71 -8.09
C GLN A 77 -10.62 2.03 -6.83
N TYR A 78 -11.87 2.44 -7.03
CA TYR A 78 -12.76 2.82 -5.95
C TYR A 78 -13.78 1.70 -5.68
N PHE A 79 -13.42 0.82 -4.75
CA PHE A 79 -14.25 -0.28 -4.28
C PHE A 79 -14.08 -0.45 -2.77
N VAL A 80 -15.03 -1.12 -2.12
CA VAL A 80 -14.87 -1.56 -0.73
C VAL A 80 -13.61 -2.41 -0.61
N GLY A 81 -12.67 -1.99 0.25
CA GLY A 81 -11.31 -2.53 0.34
C GLY A 81 -10.25 -1.71 -0.40
N GLY A 82 -10.66 -0.72 -1.20
CA GLY A 82 -9.73 0.17 -1.92
C GLY A 82 -8.74 -0.59 -2.80
N ASN A 83 -7.54 -0.04 -2.95
CA ASN A 83 -6.49 -0.63 -3.79
C ASN A 83 -5.99 -2.00 -3.27
N THR A 84 -6.32 -2.43 -2.04
CA THR A 84 -5.97 -3.78 -1.55
C THR A 84 -6.69 -4.89 -2.33
N LYS A 85 -7.77 -4.59 -3.04
CA LYS A 85 -8.43 -5.53 -3.95
C LYS A 85 -7.53 -5.94 -5.12
N PHE A 86 -6.60 -5.06 -5.53
CA PHE A 86 -5.79 -5.20 -6.74
C PHE A 86 -4.28 -5.33 -6.44
N TYR A 87 -3.83 -5.02 -5.23
CA TYR A 87 -2.40 -5.02 -4.89
C TYR A 87 -1.78 -6.44 -4.96
N GLY A 88 -0.45 -6.48 -4.94
CA GLY A 88 0.29 -7.74 -4.94
C GLY A 88 0.49 -8.37 -3.57
N ALA A 89 -0.20 -7.92 -2.55
CA ALA A 89 -0.23 -8.45 -1.18
C ALA A 89 1.14 -8.81 -0.58
N ILE A 90 2.22 -8.13 -0.99
CA ILE A 90 3.53 -8.27 -0.36
C ILE A 90 3.60 -7.27 0.79
N LEU A 91 3.77 -7.80 1.99
CA LEU A 91 3.55 -7.10 3.25
C LEU A 91 4.83 -7.04 4.07
N PHE A 92 5.76 -6.16 3.64
CA PHE A 92 7.01 -5.92 4.33
C PHE A 92 6.84 -4.98 5.53
N ARG A 93 7.58 -5.27 6.61
CA ARG A 93 7.92 -4.26 7.61
C ARG A 93 8.95 -3.29 7.03
N LEU A 94 8.87 -2.01 7.35
CA LEU A 94 10.02 -1.11 7.15
C LEU A 94 11.20 -1.61 7.99
N ARG A 95 12.42 -1.39 7.50
CA ARG A 95 13.62 -1.77 8.24
C ARG A 95 13.84 -0.81 9.40
N GLU A 96 14.41 -1.27 10.51
CA GLU A 96 14.64 -0.39 11.67
C GLU A 96 15.40 0.88 11.29
N ARG A 97 16.38 0.77 10.38
CA ARG A 97 17.15 1.91 9.87
C ARG A 97 16.31 2.88 9.03
N ASP A 98 15.20 2.46 8.40
CA ASP A 98 14.30 3.34 7.64
C ASP A 98 13.60 4.37 8.53
N PHE A 99 13.49 4.13 9.84
CA PHE A 99 12.95 5.08 10.81
C PHE A 99 13.94 6.21 11.15
N GLY A 100 15.21 6.03 10.85
CA GLY A 100 16.24 7.04 11.01
C GLY A 100 16.38 7.96 9.79
N GLN A 101 17.30 8.89 9.89
CA GLN A 101 17.71 9.68 8.75
C GLN A 101 18.63 8.85 7.83
N VAL A 102 18.26 8.71 6.55
CA VAL A 102 19.02 7.92 5.58
C VAL A 102 19.54 8.80 4.45
N ARG A 103 20.85 8.73 4.19
CA ARG A 103 21.49 9.44 3.08
C ARG A 103 21.31 8.64 1.78
N HIS A 104 20.93 9.33 0.71
CA HIS A 104 20.77 8.81 -0.65
C HIS A 104 21.58 9.62 -1.66
N TYR A 105 21.61 9.19 -2.92
CA TYR A 105 22.24 9.93 -4.02
C TYR A 105 21.59 11.30 -4.26
N GLY A 106 20.26 11.36 -4.18
CA GLY A 106 19.48 12.57 -4.44
C GLY A 106 19.29 13.48 -3.24
N GLY A 107 19.75 13.08 -2.06
CA GLY A 107 19.53 13.84 -0.83
C GLY A 107 19.42 12.98 0.42
N VAL A 108 18.49 13.32 1.29
CA VAL A 108 18.30 12.64 2.58
C VAL A 108 16.83 12.31 2.78
N SER A 109 16.57 11.08 3.16
CA SER A 109 15.28 10.62 3.67
C SER A 109 15.16 11.05 5.13
N PRO A 110 14.12 11.79 5.53
CA PRO A 110 13.97 12.27 6.91
C PRO A 110 13.64 11.13 7.87
N ALA A 111 14.03 11.30 9.13
CA ALA A 111 13.65 10.39 10.20
C ALA A 111 12.15 10.44 10.48
N TRP A 112 11.60 9.32 10.95
CA TRP A 112 10.26 9.21 11.50
C TRP A 112 10.21 9.80 12.92
N PRO A 113 9.08 10.37 13.36
CA PRO A 113 8.94 10.88 14.72
C PRO A 113 8.72 9.77 15.76
N ILE A 114 8.54 8.55 15.33
CA ILE A 114 8.43 7.33 16.14
C ILE A 114 9.50 6.33 15.72
N SER A 115 9.84 5.39 16.58
CA SER A 115 10.82 4.35 16.28
C SER A 115 10.19 3.10 15.68
N TYR A 116 11.01 2.21 15.12
CA TYR A 116 10.59 0.87 14.71
C TYR A 116 9.93 0.11 15.88
N ARG A 117 10.47 0.24 17.09
CA ARG A 117 9.97 -0.45 18.30
C ARG A 117 8.55 -0.04 18.67
N ASP A 118 8.16 1.20 18.38
CA ASP A 118 6.79 1.68 18.61
C ASP A 118 5.78 1.03 17.65
N LEU A 119 6.22 0.61 16.46
CA LEU A 119 5.38 -0.08 15.48
C LEU A 119 5.52 -1.61 15.48
N GLU A 120 6.58 -2.16 16.05
CA GLU A 120 6.85 -3.60 16.00
C GLU A 120 5.69 -4.46 16.51
N PRO A 121 5.04 -4.18 17.66
CA PRO A 121 3.89 -4.94 18.14
C PRO A 121 2.71 -4.90 17.15
N TYR A 122 2.50 -3.76 16.52
CA TYR A 122 1.42 -3.57 15.54
C TYR A 122 1.74 -4.19 14.18
N TYR A 123 3.02 -4.28 13.79
CA TYR A 123 3.44 -5.07 12.66
C TYR A 123 3.12 -6.56 12.89
N THR A 124 3.43 -7.08 14.07
CA THR A 124 3.13 -8.48 14.43
C THR A 124 1.62 -8.74 14.41
N GLU A 125 0.80 -7.82 14.89
CA GLU A 125 -0.66 -7.93 14.85
C GLU A 125 -1.19 -7.82 13.41
N ALA A 126 -0.71 -6.87 12.61
CA ALA A 126 -1.10 -6.70 11.23
C ALA A 126 -0.74 -7.92 10.36
N GLU A 127 0.42 -8.54 10.58
CA GLU A 127 0.81 -9.77 9.89
C GLU A 127 -0.17 -10.92 10.17
N ARG A 128 -0.63 -11.07 11.42
CA ARG A 128 -1.67 -12.06 11.77
C ARG A 128 -2.99 -11.75 11.09
N LEU A 129 -3.46 -10.50 11.20
CA LEU A 129 -4.72 -10.05 10.61
C LEU A 129 -4.75 -10.25 9.09
N TYR A 130 -3.64 -9.98 8.41
CA TYR A 130 -3.52 -10.09 6.96
C TYR A 130 -2.90 -11.40 6.48
N LEU A 131 -2.88 -12.43 7.32
CA LEU A 131 -2.47 -13.81 6.98
C LEU A 131 -1.11 -13.84 6.26
N VAL A 132 -0.10 -13.16 6.82
CA VAL A 132 1.20 -13.02 6.16
C VAL A 132 2.01 -14.30 6.32
N HIS A 133 2.32 -14.91 5.18
CA HIS A 133 3.23 -16.03 5.04
C HIS A 133 4.66 -15.53 4.87
N GLY A 134 5.63 -16.17 5.51
CA GLY A 134 7.04 -15.79 5.37
C GLY A 134 7.97 -16.70 6.15
N GLN A 135 9.28 -16.51 5.97
CA GLN A 135 10.34 -17.21 6.69
C GLN A 135 11.27 -16.18 7.31
N ALA A 136 11.30 -16.12 8.64
CA ALA A 136 12.16 -15.20 9.37
C ALA A 136 13.65 -15.57 9.21
N GLY A 137 14.50 -14.55 9.09
CA GLY A 137 15.96 -14.69 9.06
C GLY A 137 16.56 -14.99 7.68
N GLU A 138 15.75 -15.10 6.61
CA GLU A 138 16.27 -15.25 5.25
C GLU A 138 16.64 -13.89 4.61
N ASP A 139 15.83 -12.84 4.82
CA ASP A 139 16.13 -11.50 4.30
C ASP A 139 17.26 -10.87 5.12
N PRO A 140 18.44 -10.58 4.52
CA PRO A 140 19.58 -10.01 5.26
C PRO A 140 19.30 -8.60 5.81
N THR A 141 18.22 -7.98 5.39
CA THR A 141 17.80 -6.64 5.84
C THR A 141 16.58 -6.67 6.77
N GLU A 142 16.09 -7.86 7.13
CA GLU A 142 14.90 -8.00 7.97
C GLU A 142 15.10 -7.28 9.31
N PRO A 143 14.12 -6.46 9.75
CA PRO A 143 14.20 -5.83 11.05
C PRO A 143 13.95 -6.84 12.18
N PRO A 144 14.38 -6.54 13.42
CA PRO A 144 14.12 -7.39 14.58
C PRO A 144 12.63 -7.71 14.74
N ARG A 145 12.32 -8.95 15.10
CA ARG A 145 10.95 -9.45 15.29
C ARG A 145 10.78 -10.02 16.69
N SER A 146 9.63 -9.80 17.32
CA SER A 146 9.25 -10.41 18.60
C SER A 146 8.81 -11.87 18.46
N GLY A 147 8.53 -12.33 17.25
CA GLY A 147 8.12 -13.72 16.95
C GLY A 147 8.27 -14.07 15.48
N PRO A 148 8.05 -15.32 15.09
CA PRO A 148 8.07 -15.77 13.70
C PRO A 148 6.93 -15.14 12.89
N PHE A 149 6.95 -15.34 11.58
CA PHE A 149 5.74 -15.07 10.77
C PHE A 149 4.58 -15.96 11.25
N PRO A 150 3.34 -15.46 11.18
CA PRO A 150 2.17 -16.22 11.64
C PRO A 150 1.90 -17.49 10.81
N TYR A 151 2.34 -17.50 9.55
CA TYR A 151 2.17 -18.63 8.63
C TYR A 151 3.49 -18.96 7.93
N PRO A 152 3.74 -20.26 7.62
CA PRO A 152 4.95 -20.68 6.93
C PRO A 152 5.06 -20.02 5.55
N ALA A 153 6.27 -19.82 5.07
CA ALA A 153 6.51 -19.25 3.74
C ALA A 153 5.77 -20.03 2.64
N VAL A 154 5.30 -19.32 1.63
CA VAL A 154 4.72 -19.95 0.43
C VAL A 154 5.83 -20.62 -0.36
N SER A 155 5.72 -21.92 -0.59
CA SER A 155 6.74 -22.71 -1.26
C SER A 155 7.01 -22.23 -2.69
N HIS A 156 8.27 -22.26 -3.09
CA HIS A 156 8.65 -22.00 -4.48
C HIS A 156 8.20 -23.13 -5.40
N GLU A 157 7.62 -22.80 -6.55
CA GLU A 157 7.45 -23.78 -7.62
C GLU A 157 8.81 -24.10 -8.27
N PRO A 158 8.96 -25.25 -8.97
CA PRO A 158 10.28 -25.77 -9.37
C PRO A 158 11.20 -24.78 -10.10
N ARG A 159 10.64 -23.94 -11.01
CA ARG A 159 11.47 -22.95 -11.71
C ARG A 159 11.92 -21.81 -10.80
N ILE A 160 11.08 -21.42 -9.84
CA ILE A 160 11.43 -20.38 -8.87
C ILE A 160 12.40 -20.92 -7.83
N GLN A 161 12.28 -22.17 -7.40
CA GLN A 161 13.29 -22.83 -6.57
C GLN A 161 14.64 -22.84 -7.27
N GLN A 162 14.67 -23.24 -8.55
CA GLN A 162 15.91 -23.19 -9.33
C GLN A 162 16.48 -21.77 -9.41
N LEU A 163 15.62 -20.75 -9.55
CA LEU A 163 16.04 -19.35 -9.57
C LEU A 163 16.65 -18.94 -8.22
N SER A 164 16.06 -19.37 -7.10
CA SER A 164 16.61 -19.18 -5.76
C SER A 164 18.02 -19.79 -5.64
N ASP A 165 18.16 -21.05 -6.04
CA ASP A 165 19.45 -21.75 -6.03
C ASP A 165 20.49 -21.05 -6.94
N ASP A 166 20.06 -20.46 -8.07
CA ASP A 166 20.91 -19.71 -8.98
C ASP A 166 21.39 -18.39 -8.35
N PHE A 167 20.52 -17.69 -7.61
CA PHE A 167 20.90 -16.50 -6.82
C PHE A 167 21.93 -16.86 -5.75
N GLU A 168 21.71 -17.92 -4.96
CA GLU A 168 22.65 -18.39 -3.94
C GLU A 168 24.03 -18.74 -4.55
N ARG A 169 24.05 -19.47 -5.66
CA ARG A 169 25.28 -19.79 -6.39
C ARG A 169 26.01 -18.55 -6.92
N SER A 170 25.28 -17.47 -7.14
CA SER A 170 25.82 -16.16 -7.54
C SER A 170 26.25 -15.30 -6.35
N GLY A 171 26.20 -15.85 -5.11
CA GLY A 171 26.60 -15.17 -3.87
C GLY A 171 25.58 -14.20 -3.32
N HIS A 172 24.29 -14.33 -3.66
CA HIS A 172 23.18 -13.52 -3.16
C HIS A 172 22.35 -14.29 -2.13
N HIS A 173 21.52 -13.57 -1.40
CA HIS A 173 20.66 -14.10 -0.34
C HIS A 173 19.19 -13.98 -0.75
N PRO A 174 18.67 -14.89 -1.60
CA PRO A 174 17.26 -14.93 -1.92
C PRO A 174 16.44 -15.31 -0.70
N PHE A 175 15.23 -14.79 -0.60
CA PHE A 175 14.34 -15.07 0.51
C PHE A 175 12.89 -15.21 0.05
N HIS A 176 12.05 -15.88 0.85
CA HIS A 176 10.63 -15.98 0.61
C HIS A 176 9.95 -14.62 0.88
N LEU A 177 9.22 -14.12 -0.11
CA LEU A 177 8.47 -12.88 0.03
C LEU A 177 7.39 -12.99 1.12
N PRO A 178 7.23 -11.98 2.00
CA PRO A 178 6.13 -11.94 2.95
C PRO A 178 4.81 -11.65 2.24
N VAL A 179 4.04 -12.68 1.92
CA VAL A 179 2.81 -12.56 1.13
C VAL A 179 1.55 -12.81 1.97
N GLY A 180 0.58 -11.89 1.87
CA GLY A 180 -0.71 -11.98 2.55
C GLY A 180 -1.72 -12.78 1.72
N VAL A 181 -1.94 -14.05 2.08
CA VAL A 181 -2.89 -14.94 1.40
C VAL A 181 -3.49 -15.95 2.39
N ASP A 182 -4.73 -16.30 2.18
CA ASP A 182 -5.39 -17.39 2.89
C ASP A 182 -5.06 -18.72 2.21
N LEU A 183 -3.85 -19.23 2.51
CA LEU A 183 -3.28 -20.43 1.90
C LEU A 183 -2.96 -21.48 2.97
N ASN A 184 -3.33 -22.72 2.70
CA ASN A 184 -2.86 -23.87 3.46
C ASN A 184 -2.30 -24.90 2.48
N GLU A 185 -0.98 -24.99 2.35
CA GLU A 185 -0.33 -25.91 1.41
C GLU A 185 -0.43 -27.38 1.86
N SER A 186 -0.56 -27.65 3.16
CA SER A 186 -0.71 -28.99 3.69
C SER A 186 -2.13 -29.54 3.57
N ASP A 187 -3.13 -28.65 3.52
CA ASP A 187 -4.54 -28.97 3.39
C ASP A 187 -5.25 -27.89 2.54
N PRO A 188 -5.17 -27.99 1.20
CA PRO A 188 -5.70 -26.97 0.30
C PRO A 188 -7.21 -26.70 0.45
N GLU A 189 -7.98 -27.59 1.06
CA GLU A 189 -9.41 -27.39 1.32
C GLU A 189 -9.66 -26.37 2.45
N LYS A 190 -8.65 -26.11 3.30
CA LYS A 190 -8.72 -25.17 4.41
C LYS A 190 -8.27 -23.75 4.06
N GLY A 191 -7.77 -23.51 2.85
CA GLY A 191 -7.36 -22.20 2.34
C GLY A 191 -8.18 -21.78 1.14
N ARG A 192 -8.43 -20.49 0.99
CA ARG A 192 -9.15 -19.94 -0.18
C ARG A 192 -8.22 -19.60 -1.35
N CYS A 193 -6.92 -19.43 -1.10
CA CYS A 193 -5.94 -19.17 -2.14
C CYS A 193 -5.61 -20.44 -2.93
N VAL A 194 -5.79 -20.38 -4.24
CA VAL A 194 -5.55 -21.49 -5.17
C VAL A 194 -4.23 -21.36 -5.93
N ARG A 195 -3.34 -20.47 -5.52
CA ARG A 195 -2.04 -20.20 -6.18
C ARG A 195 -2.20 -19.99 -7.69
N CYS A 196 -3.11 -19.08 -8.06
CA CYS A 196 -3.40 -18.76 -9.48
C CYS A 196 -2.27 -17.92 -10.10
N ASP A 197 -2.31 -17.82 -11.44
CA ASP A 197 -1.43 -16.94 -12.22
C ASP A 197 -2.01 -15.52 -12.40
N ARG A 198 -3.07 -15.16 -11.66
CA ARG A 198 -3.79 -13.87 -11.70
C ARG A 198 -3.68 -13.16 -10.36
N PHE A 199 -2.54 -12.53 -10.07
CA PHE A 199 -2.25 -12.01 -8.74
C PHE A 199 -2.09 -10.48 -8.70
N ASP A 200 -1.01 -9.92 -9.25
CA ASP A 200 -0.77 -8.47 -9.26
C ASP A 200 -1.74 -7.76 -10.22
N GLY A 201 -2.43 -6.76 -9.72
CA GLY A 201 -3.40 -5.99 -10.50
C GLY A 201 -4.75 -6.67 -10.72
N PHE A 202 -4.88 -7.96 -10.39
CA PHE A 202 -6.14 -8.70 -10.54
C PHE A 202 -6.97 -8.72 -9.26
N PRO A 203 -8.29 -8.54 -9.34
CA PRO A 203 -9.19 -8.90 -8.24
C PRO A 203 -9.14 -10.41 -7.96
N CYS A 204 -9.32 -10.81 -6.70
CA CYS A 204 -9.30 -12.22 -6.33
C CYS A 204 -10.71 -12.83 -6.40
N LEU A 205 -10.91 -13.87 -7.23
CA LEU A 205 -12.20 -14.56 -7.35
C LEU A 205 -12.53 -15.46 -6.16
N THR A 206 -11.53 -15.90 -5.41
CA THR A 206 -11.70 -16.87 -4.32
C THR A 206 -11.69 -16.23 -2.93
N ASP A 207 -11.52 -14.90 -2.83
CA ASP A 207 -11.27 -14.18 -1.56
C ASP A 207 -10.00 -14.68 -0.82
N GLY A 208 -9.09 -15.35 -1.52
CA GLY A 208 -7.86 -15.88 -0.95
C GLY A 208 -6.73 -14.84 -0.84
N LYS A 209 -6.83 -13.67 -1.50
CA LYS A 209 -5.92 -12.54 -1.29
C LYS A 209 -6.31 -11.82 -0.01
N ALA A 210 -5.33 -11.53 0.83
CA ALA A 210 -5.54 -10.80 2.09
C ALA A 210 -5.82 -9.32 1.82
N ASP A 211 -7.05 -8.96 1.53
CA ASP A 211 -7.47 -7.58 1.29
C ASP A 211 -8.33 -7.00 2.43
N ALA A 212 -8.35 -5.68 2.56
CA ALA A 212 -9.03 -4.97 3.65
C ALA A 212 -10.56 -5.18 3.66
N HIS A 213 -11.19 -5.45 2.51
CA HIS A 213 -12.61 -5.80 2.50
C HIS A 213 -12.85 -7.16 3.17
N VAL A 214 -12.09 -8.18 2.74
CA VAL A 214 -12.31 -9.57 3.20
C VAL A 214 -11.95 -9.76 4.66
N LEU A 215 -10.82 -9.18 5.10
CA LEU A 215 -10.25 -9.43 6.41
C LEU A 215 -10.61 -8.36 7.47
N CYS A 216 -11.07 -7.19 7.05
CA CYS A 216 -11.34 -6.10 7.98
C CYS A 216 -12.78 -5.59 7.90
N ILE A 217 -13.22 -5.11 6.72
CA ILE A 217 -14.56 -4.51 6.61
C ILE A 217 -15.66 -5.54 6.80
N ARG A 218 -15.54 -6.73 6.19
CA ARG A 218 -16.55 -7.79 6.34
C ARG A 218 -16.71 -8.23 7.79
N PRO A 219 -15.65 -8.54 8.56
CA PRO A 219 -15.78 -8.83 10.00
C PRO A 219 -16.28 -7.62 10.82
N ALA A 220 -15.85 -6.40 10.50
CA ALA A 220 -16.34 -5.21 11.21
C ALA A 220 -17.86 -5.03 11.07
N LEU A 221 -18.44 -5.38 9.92
CA LEU A 221 -19.89 -5.30 9.67
C LEU A 221 -20.70 -6.42 10.35
N GLU A 222 -20.07 -7.40 10.99
CA GLU A 222 -20.75 -8.38 11.86
C GLU A 222 -21.14 -7.77 13.21
N HIS A 223 -20.62 -6.56 13.54
CA HIS A 223 -20.97 -5.81 14.71
C HIS A 223 -22.08 -4.80 14.41
N ASP A 224 -23.18 -4.85 15.17
CA ASP A 224 -24.37 -4.00 14.99
C ASP A 224 -24.11 -2.49 15.10
N ASN A 225 -22.99 -2.10 15.70
CA ASN A 225 -22.56 -0.71 15.88
C ASN A 225 -21.75 -0.14 14.70
N VAL A 226 -21.49 -0.93 13.65
CA VAL A 226 -20.74 -0.51 12.46
C VAL A 226 -21.66 -0.43 11.24
N GLU A 227 -21.69 0.72 10.60
CA GLU A 227 -22.44 0.97 9.37
C GLU A 227 -21.49 1.29 8.22
N LEU A 228 -21.70 0.69 7.06
CA LEU A 228 -21.00 1.03 5.81
C LEU A 228 -21.96 1.67 4.81
N VAL A 229 -21.64 2.87 4.38
CA VAL A 229 -22.36 3.55 3.30
C VAL A 229 -21.47 3.60 2.06
N THR A 230 -21.88 2.90 1.02
CA THR A 230 -21.19 2.84 -0.28
C THR A 230 -21.73 3.88 -1.26
N HIS A 231 -20.95 4.16 -2.33
CA HIS A 231 -21.24 5.22 -3.30
C HIS A 231 -21.38 6.60 -2.64
N ALA A 232 -20.69 6.81 -1.52
CA ALA A 232 -20.69 8.03 -0.73
C ALA A 232 -19.33 8.72 -0.90
N LYS A 233 -19.22 9.61 -1.88
CA LYS A 233 -18.03 10.41 -2.12
C LYS A 233 -18.04 11.61 -1.19
N VAL A 234 -17.15 11.63 -0.21
CA VAL A 234 -16.98 12.80 0.67
C VAL A 234 -16.33 13.91 -0.15
N GLU A 235 -17.01 15.06 -0.20
CA GLU A 235 -16.58 16.22 -1.00
C GLU A 235 -15.87 17.27 -0.14
N ARG A 236 -16.29 17.43 1.13
CA ARG A 236 -15.69 18.37 2.07
C ARG A 236 -16.02 18.03 3.53
N LEU A 237 -15.23 18.59 4.42
CA LEU A 237 -15.43 18.58 5.86
C LEU A 237 -15.73 20.01 6.30
N GLU A 238 -16.76 20.20 7.12
CA GLU A 238 -17.13 21.51 7.67
C GLU A 238 -16.76 21.58 9.15
N THR A 239 -16.31 22.74 9.62
CA THR A 239 -15.87 22.95 11.00
C THR A 239 -16.85 23.83 11.76
N ASP A 240 -16.70 23.84 13.08
CA ASP A 240 -17.34 24.84 13.94
C ASP A 240 -16.86 26.26 13.59
N ALA A 241 -17.54 27.27 14.13
CA ALA A 241 -17.21 28.67 13.88
C ALA A 241 -15.80 29.08 14.38
N ALA A 242 -15.25 28.34 15.34
CA ALA A 242 -13.90 28.55 15.84
C ALA A 242 -12.82 27.86 14.97
N GLY A 243 -13.23 27.02 14.02
CA GLY A 243 -12.34 26.24 13.15
C GLY A 243 -11.60 25.10 13.88
N ARG A 244 -12.06 24.70 15.07
CA ARG A 244 -11.31 23.76 15.90
C ARG A 244 -11.77 22.31 15.79
N SER A 245 -13.01 22.09 15.38
CA SER A 245 -13.56 20.73 15.29
C SER A 245 -14.34 20.56 14.00
N VAL A 246 -14.16 19.42 13.34
CA VAL A 246 -15.03 18.99 12.25
C VAL A 246 -16.39 18.67 12.82
N THR A 247 -17.43 19.37 12.35
CA THR A 247 -18.82 19.21 12.79
C THR A 247 -19.65 18.42 11.81
N GLU A 248 -19.34 18.49 10.51
CA GLU A 248 -20.07 17.79 9.46
C GLU A 248 -19.14 17.21 8.40
N VAL A 249 -19.43 15.98 7.99
CA VAL A 249 -18.87 15.30 6.82
C VAL A 249 -19.92 15.36 5.72
N VAL A 250 -19.60 16.06 4.65
CA VAL A 250 -20.52 16.30 3.51
C VAL A 250 -20.12 15.39 2.36
N CYS A 251 -21.02 14.50 1.96
CA CYS A 251 -20.79 13.61 0.82
C CYS A 251 -21.87 13.75 -0.27
N GLU A 252 -21.48 13.42 -1.48
CA GLU A 252 -22.38 13.21 -2.60
C GLU A 252 -22.70 11.73 -2.70
N ARG A 253 -23.98 11.37 -2.75
CA ARG A 253 -24.44 10.01 -2.94
C ARG A 253 -25.64 9.98 -3.89
N LYS A 254 -25.49 9.31 -5.04
CA LYS A 254 -26.55 9.17 -6.04
C LYS A 254 -27.17 10.53 -6.48
N GLY A 255 -26.33 11.53 -6.64
CA GLY A 255 -26.74 12.88 -7.05
C GLY A 255 -27.38 13.72 -5.93
N ARG A 256 -27.25 13.33 -4.66
CA ARG A 256 -27.76 14.06 -3.50
C ARG A 256 -26.65 14.33 -2.50
N GLU A 257 -26.69 15.49 -1.88
CA GLU A 257 -25.84 15.81 -0.75
C GLU A 257 -26.43 15.14 0.52
N GLU A 258 -25.57 14.38 1.22
CA GLU A 258 -25.86 13.80 2.54
C GLU A 258 -24.84 14.35 3.54
N ARG A 259 -25.25 14.52 4.80
CA ARG A 259 -24.47 15.11 5.88
C ARG A 259 -24.48 14.20 7.09
N TYR A 260 -23.31 13.97 7.65
CA TYR A 260 -23.11 13.16 8.85
C TYR A 260 -22.27 13.91 9.86
N SER A 261 -22.44 13.61 11.15
CA SER A 261 -21.65 14.21 12.23
C SER A 261 -21.05 13.14 13.13
N ALA A 262 -19.86 13.40 13.71
CA ALA A 262 -19.23 12.50 14.67
C ALA A 262 -18.34 13.24 15.67
N ASP A 263 -18.05 12.56 16.80
CA ASP A 263 -17.07 13.04 17.78
C ASP A 263 -15.64 12.96 17.23
N VAL A 264 -15.36 11.97 16.36
CA VAL A 264 -14.06 11.77 15.70
C VAL A 264 -14.27 11.53 14.21
N VAL A 265 -13.48 12.21 13.37
CA VAL A 265 -13.46 12.02 11.93
C VAL A 265 -12.08 11.54 11.49
N VAL A 266 -12.04 10.44 10.74
CA VAL A 266 -10.79 9.83 10.25
C VAL A 266 -10.79 9.80 8.73
N VAL A 267 -9.80 10.44 8.11
CA VAL A 267 -9.57 10.43 6.67
C VAL A 267 -8.61 9.31 6.30
N SER A 268 -9.00 8.45 5.36
CA SER A 268 -8.20 7.32 4.88
C SER A 268 -8.47 7.01 3.40
N CYS A 269 -8.34 8.06 2.57
CA CYS A 269 -8.68 8.01 1.15
C CYS A 269 -7.49 7.68 0.23
N GLY A 270 -6.30 7.42 0.81
CA GLY A 270 -5.02 7.31 0.10
C GLY A 270 -4.35 8.66 -0.13
N ALA A 271 -3.00 8.64 -0.31
CA ALA A 271 -2.16 9.83 -0.20
C ALA A 271 -2.64 11.06 -1.01
N VAL A 272 -3.08 10.86 -2.24
CA VAL A 272 -3.54 11.98 -3.08
C VAL A 272 -4.93 12.46 -2.67
N ASN A 273 -5.89 11.53 -2.51
CA ASN A 273 -7.28 11.90 -2.23
C ASN A 273 -7.46 12.44 -0.81
N SER A 274 -6.71 11.97 0.19
CA SER A 274 -6.75 12.51 1.54
C SER A 274 -6.28 13.97 1.57
N ALA A 275 -5.16 14.27 0.92
CA ALA A 275 -4.70 15.66 0.78
C ALA A 275 -5.72 16.52 0.00
N ALA A 276 -6.25 16.00 -1.11
CA ALA A 276 -7.24 16.72 -1.91
C ALA A 276 -8.52 17.03 -1.11
N LEU A 277 -9.01 16.07 -0.28
CA LEU A 277 -10.17 16.30 0.58
C LEU A 277 -9.90 17.42 1.60
N LEU A 278 -8.76 17.40 2.25
CA LEU A 278 -8.38 18.44 3.22
C LEU A 278 -8.26 19.82 2.55
N LEU A 279 -7.67 19.89 1.36
CA LEU A 279 -7.53 21.13 0.58
C LEU A 279 -8.90 21.65 0.08
N LYS A 280 -9.80 20.77 -0.36
CA LYS A 280 -11.19 21.12 -0.76
C LYS A 280 -12.03 21.63 0.40
N SER A 281 -11.68 21.29 1.63
CA SER A 281 -12.37 21.67 2.84
C SER A 281 -11.95 23.07 3.35
N ALA A 282 -11.43 23.92 2.46
CA ALA A 282 -11.07 25.29 2.80
C ALA A 282 -12.31 26.10 3.25
N SER A 283 -12.12 26.99 4.24
CA SER A 283 -13.13 27.86 4.81
C SER A 283 -12.49 29.18 5.25
N ASP A 284 -13.28 30.11 5.77
CA ASP A 284 -12.75 31.38 6.31
C ASP A 284 -11.77 31.14 7.48
N ALA A 285 -12.02 30.12 8.31
CA ALA A 285 -11.12 29.72 9.40
C ALA A 285 -9.88 28.96 8.89
N HIS A 286 -10.00 28.28 7.77
CA HIS A 286 -8.93 27.47 7.15
C HIS A 286 -8.77 27.81 5.66
N PRO A 287 -8.25 28.99 5.30
CA PRO A 287 -8.24 29.46 3.90
C PRO A 287 -7.37 28.62 2.96
N ASN A 288 -6.43 27.84 3.50
CA ASN A 288 -5.54 26.96 2.75
C ASN A 288 -5.94 25.48 2.82
N GLY A 289 -7.13 25.15 3.35
CA GLY A 289 -7.57 23.78 3.63
C GLY A 289 -7.37 23.37 5.08
N LEU A 290 -8.00 22.28 5.50
CA LEU A 290 -7.91 21.74 6.86
C LEU A 290 -6.54 21.15 7.14
N ALA A 291 -6.12 21.18 8.40
CA ALA A 291 -4.82 20.71 8.89
C ALA A 291 -3.62 21.35 8.16
N ASN A 292 -3.78 22.55 7.59
CA ASN A 292 -2.83 23.15 6.67
C ASN A 292 -2.36 24.57 7.06
N SER A 293 -2.34 24.89 8.34
CA SER A 293 -1.76 26.16 8.85
C SER A 293 -0.27 26.29 8.52
N SER A 294 0.45 25.17 8.42
CA SER A 294 1.86 25.08 8.06
C SER A 294 2.15 24.98 6.55
N ASP A 295 1.12 25.00 5.69
CA ASP A 295 1.25 24.79 4.21
C ASP A 295 1.95 23.46 3.84
N VAL A 296 1.79 22.40 4.64
CA VAL A 296 2.41 21.10 4.37
C VAL A 296 1.44 20.08 3.75
N VAL A 297 0.13 20.28 3.88
CA VAL A 297 -0.87 19.39 3.24
C VAL A 297 -0.73 19.47 1.73
N GLY A 298 -0.68 18.30 1.11
CA GLY A 298 -0.43 18.13 -0.31
C GLY A 298 1.03 18.10 -0.70
N ARG A 299 1.95 18.71 0.06
CA ARG A 299 3.40 18.73 -0.23
C ARG A 299 4.07 17.40 0.11
N ASN A 300 5.31 17.27 -0.37
CA ASN A 300 6.16 16.11 -0.11
C ASN A 300 5.59 14.78 -0.63
N TYR A 301 4.79 14.85 -1.66
CA TYR A 301 4.30 13.65 -2.33
C TYR A 301 5.48 12.76 -2.76
N MET A 302 5.49 11.54 -2.29
CA MET A 302 6.44 10.51 -2.66
C MET A 302 5.73 9.41 -3.43
N ALA A 303 6.45 8.87 -4.40
CA ALA A 303 6.04 7.67 -5.13
C ALA A 303 7.29 6.84 -5.38
N HIS A 304 7.26 5.56 -5.06
CA HIS A 304 8.41 4.70 -5.33
C HIS A 304 8.81 4.78 -6.81
N ILE A 305 10.12 4.76 -7.05
CA ILE A 305 10.66 4.60 -8.40
C ILE A 305 10.64 3.09 -8.69
N ASN A 306 9.73 2.67 -9.54
CA ASN A 306 9.49 1.26 -9.85
C ASN A 306 9.73 0.95 -11.31
N SER A 307 10.26 -0.24 -11.59
CA SER A 307 10.26 -0.85 -12.93
C SER A 307 9.86 -2.31 -12.89
N GLY A 308 9.02 -2.72 -13.84
CA GLY A 308 8.85 -4.12 -14.17
C GLY A 308 9.96 -4.57 -15.13
N VAL A 309 10.58 -5.70 -14.86
CA VAL A 309 11.63 -6.30 -15.70
C VAL A 309 11.21 -7.71 -16.06
N VAL A 310 10.95 -7.96 -17.33
CA VAL A 310 10.65 -9.30 -17.83
C VAL A 310 11.94 -9.93 -18.35
N ALA A 311 12.52 -10.86 -17.61
CA ALA A 311 13.62 -11.69 -18.06
C ALA A 311 13.10 -12.91 -18.83
N LEU A 312 13.78 -13.30 -19.90
CA LEU A 312 13.39 -14.47 -20.68
C LEU A 312 14.25 -15.67 -20.28
N SER A 313 13.66 -16.63 -19.59
CA SER A 313 14.30 -17.88 -19.23
C SER A 313 14.73 -18.66 -20.48
N GLN A 314 15.89 -19.31 -20.45
CA GLN A 314 16.34 -20.18 -21.54
C GLN A 314 15.43 -21.39 -21.73
N THR A 315 14.75 -21.83 -20.67
CA THR A 315 13.72 -22.87 -20.70
C THR A 315 12.34 -22.28 -20.41
N PRO A 316 11.25 -22.89 -20.88
CA PRO A 316 9.91 -22.46 -20.53
C PRO A 316 9.70 -22.38 -19.02
N ASN A 317 9.01 -21.34 -18.57
CA ASN A 317 8.62 -21.18 -17.18
C ASN A 317 7.16 -21.62 -16.99
N GLU A 318 6.95 -22.81 -16.45
CA GLU A 318 5.61 -23.37 -16.22
C GLU A 318 4.99 -22.95 -14.87
N THR A 319 5.71 -22.12 -14.10
CA THR A 319 5.25 -21.60 -12.81
C THR A 319 3.93 -20.83 -12.96
N LYS A 320 2.99 -21.06 -12.07
CA LYS A 320 1.74 -20.31 -11.98
C LYS A 320 1.86 -19.16 -10.98
N PHE A 321 2.16 -19.47 -9.73
CA PHE A 321 2.29 -18.47 -8.67
C PHE A 321 3.78 -18.18 -8.40
N GLN A 322 4.39 -17.35 -9.25
CA GLN A 322 5.82 -17.09 -9.17
C GLN A 322 6.23 -16.02 -8.14
N LYS A 323 5.28 -15.28 -7.56
CA LYS A 323 5.56 -14.17 -6.65
C LYS A 323 5.92 -14.64 -5.24
N THR A 324 7.00 -15.40 -5.13
CA THR A 324 7.44 -15.99 -3.86
C THR A 324 8.88 -15.65 -3.49
N LEU A 325 9.66 -15.02 -4.36
CA LEU A 325 11.09 -14.76 -4.18
C LEU A 325 11.43 -13.28 -4.19
N GLY A 326 12.28 -12.84 -3.26
CA GLY A 326 12.88 -11.50 -3.17
C GLY A 326 14.38 -11.54 -2.96
N VAL A 327 15.06 -10.40 -3.23
CA VAL A 327 16.50 -10.20 -3.02
C VAL A 327 16.74 -8.79 -2.50
N ASN A 328 17.36 -8.65 -1.33
CA ASN A 328 17.63 -7.39 -0.66
C ASN A 328 19.12 -7.08 -0.46
N ASP A 329 20.03 -7.84 -1.10
CA ASP A 329 21.47 -7.63 -1.01
C ASP A 329 21.89 -6.19 -1.34
N TYR A 330 21.13 -5.51 -2.20
CA TYR A 330 21.41 -4.14 -2.62
C TYR A 330 20.61 -3.07 -1.85
N TYR A 331 19.82 -3.48 -0.86
CA TYR A 331 18.93 -2.55 -0.16
C TYR A 331 19.69 -1.39 0.46
N TRP A 332 20.77 -1.67 1.19
CA TRP A 332 21.59 -0.67 1.88
C TRP A 332 22.83 -0.22 1.11
N GLY A 333 23.07 -0.78 -0.07
CA GLY A 333 24.23 -0.45 -0.90
C GLY A 333 24.70 -1.63 -1.76
N ALA A 334 25.90 -1.51 -2.30
CA ALA A 334 26.58 -2.54 -3.10
C ALA A 334 28.08 -2.37 -2.95
N GLU A 335 28.89 -3.30 -3.49
CA GLU A 335 30.37 -3.18 -3.47
C GLU A 335 30.89 -1.86 -4.02
N ASP A 336 30.21 -1.29 -5.02
CA ASP A 336 30.53 -0.02 -5.69
C ASP A 336 29.70 1.17 -5.17
N SER A 337 28.94 1.01 -4.07
CA SER A 337 28.10 2.05 -3.50
C SER A 337 27.78 1.81 -2.03
N GLU A 338 28.14 2.78 -1.18
CA GLU A 338 27.74 2.79 0.24
C GLU A 338 26.32 3.35 0.46
N LEU A 339 25.65 3.81 -0.60
CA LEU A 339 24.30 4.40 -0.53
C LEU A 339 23.26 3.37 -0.95
N PRO A 340 22.05 3.40 -0.34
CA PRO A 340 20.96 2.50 -0.66
C PRO A 340 20.61 2.47 -2.14
N LEU A 341 20.35 1.29 -2.68
CA LEU A 341 19.86 1.12 -4.04
C LEU A 341 18.37 0.75 -4.06
N GLY A 342 17.95 -0.22 -3.28
CA GLY A 342 16.56 -0.62 -3.20
C GLY A 342 16.34 -2.13 -3.19
N HIS A 343 15.14 -2.54 -3.55
CA HIS A 343 14.58 -3.86 -3.40
C HIS A 343 14.29 -4.53 -4.74
N ILE A 344 14.53 -5.84 -4.84
CA ILE A 344 14.15 -6.68 -5.97
C ILE A 344 13.17 -7.74 -5.48
N GLN A 345 12.04 -7.90 -6.14
CA GLN A 345 11.07 -8.96 -5.87
C GLN A 345 10.50 -9.50 -7.17
N MET A 346 9.88 -10.66 -7.11
CA MET A 346 9.11 -11.18 -8.23
C MET A 346 7.73 -10.54 -8.31
N LEU A 347 7.19 -10.48 -9.52
CA LEU A 347 5.79 -10.18 -9.82
C LEU A 347 5.00 -11.45 -10.12
N GLY A 348 3.69 -11.32 -10.23
CA GLY A 348 2.85 -12.29 -10.91
C GLY A 348 3.26 -12.45 -12.37
N LYS A 349 2.98 -13.62 -12.95
CA LYS A 349 3.42 -13.97 -14.30
C LYS A 349 2.71 -13.13 -15.35
N SER A 350 3.50 -12.53 -16.25
CA SER A 350 2.97 -11.85 -17.43
C SER A 350 2.42 -12.83 -18.45
N ASP A 351 1.22 -12.54 -18.97
CA ASP A 351 0.65 -13.21 -20.13
C ASP A 351 0.76 -12.33 -21.40
N ARG A 352 0.26 -12.86 -22.54
CA ARG A 352 0.27 -12.14 -23.81
C ARG A 352 -0.36 -10.75 -23.71
N ASN A 353 -1.47 -10.58 -22.99
CA ASN A 353 -2.20 -9.33 -22.96
C ASN A 353 -1.48 -8.30 -22.07
N ILE A 354 -0.91 -8.72 -20.95
CA ILE A 354 -0.06 -7.87 -20.11
C ILE A 354 1.14 -7.37 -20.93
N LEU A 355 1.83 -8.28 -21.63
CA LEU A 355 2.95 -7.93 -22.53
C LEU A 355 2.50 -7.03 -23.69
N ARG A 356 1.29 -7.23 -24.22
CA ARG A 356 0.71 -6.41 -25.30
C ARG A 356 0.53 -4.96 -24.87
N GLY A 357 0.13 -4.70 -23.62
CA GLY A 357 -0.09 -3.35 -23.09
C GLY A 357 1.13 -2.43 -23.18
N GLY A 358 2.34 -3.01 -23.16
CA GLY A 358 3.58 -2.23 -23.31
C GLY A 358 4.33 -2.53 -24.63
N ALA A 359 3.89 -3.48 -25.49
CA ALA A 359 4.55 -3.79 -26.75
C ALA A 359 4.19 -2.79 -27.85
N PRO A 360 5.09 -2.58 -28.84
CA PRO A 360 4.71 -1.88 -30.06
C PRO A 360 3.48 -2.53 -30.70
N TRP A 361 2.58 -1.72 -31.26
CA TRP A 361 1.32 -2.20 -31.84
C TRP A 361 1.50 -3.29 -32.91
N PHE A 362 2.64 -3.29 -33.61
CA PHE A 362 3.01 -4.25 -34.65
C PHE A 362 3.69 -5.53 -34.14
N ALA A 363 3.90 -5.67 -32.80
CA ALA A 363 4.55 -6.86 -32.25
C ALA A 363 3.74 -8.12 -32.56
N PRO A 364 4.35 -9.18 -33.19
CA PRO A 364 3.63 -10.38 -33.53
C PRO A 364 3.11 -11.12 -32.30
N GLY A 365 1.86 -11.61 -32.37
CA GLY A 365 1.26 -12.34 -31.24
C GLY A 365 2.07 -13.58 -30.84
N VAL A 366 2.63 -14.29 -31.84
CA VAL A 366 3.48 -15.48 -31.62
C VAL A 366 4.76 -15.14 -30.81
N ALA A 367 5.33 -13.94 -31.01
CA ALA A 367 6.48 -13.49 -30.23
C ALA A 367 6.07 -13.18 -28.78
N LEU A 368 4.91 -12.56 -28.58
CA LEU A 368 4.40 -12.31 -27.22
C LEU A 368 4.04 -13.60 -26.49
N ASP A 369 3.52 -14.63 -27.20
CA ASP A 369 3.28 -15.95 -26.61
C ASP A 369 4.57 -16.64 -26.19
N TYR A 370 5.61 -16.56 -27.04
CA TYR A 370 6.92 -17.07 -26.69
C TYR A 370 7.47 -16.36 -25.44
N MET A 371 7.42 -15.03 -25.42
CA MET A 371 7.85 -14.23 -24.27
C MET A 371 7.07 -14.61 -23.02
N ALA A 372 5.74 -14.67 -23.06
CA ALA A 372 4.90 -15.04 -21.94
C ALA A 372 5.24 -16.44 -21.36
N ARG A 373 5.52 -17.40 -22.26
CA ARG A 373 5.92 -18.76 -21.86
C ARG A 373 7.27 -18.78 -21.14
N HIS A 374 8.20 -17.90 -21.50
CA HIS A 374 9.55 -17.84 -20.97
C HIS A 374 9.75 -16.76 -19.91
N ALA A 375 8.73 -15.95 -19.61
CA ALA A 375 8.83 -14.82 -18.71
C ALA A 375 9.17 -15.23 -17.27
N ILE A 376 10.13 -14.53 -16.71
CA ILE A 376 10.40 -14.42 -15.27
C ILE A 376 10.28 -12.93 -14.96
N ASP A 377 9.26 -12.56 -14.19
CA ASP A 377 8.88 -11.17 -14.00
C ASP A 377 9.44 -10.65 -12.68
N PHE A 378 10.30 -9.64 -12.75
CA PHE A 378 10.86 -8.94 -11.60
C PHE A 378 10.23 -7.56 -11.45
N TRP A 379 10.17 -7.13 -10.21
CA TRP A 379 9.85 -5.76 -9.83
C TRP A 379 11.01 -5.18 -9.03
N ILE A 380 11.52 -4.06 -9.47
CA ILE A 380 12.54 -3.33 -8.73
C ILE A 380 11.93 -2.05 -8.15
N THR A 381 12.26 -1.76 -6.90
CA THR A 381 11.76 -0.61 -6.16
C THR A 381 12.91 0.14 -5.54
N THR A 382 12.90 1.45 -5.72
CA THR A 382 13.85 2.38 -5.08
C THR A 382 13.05 3.47 -4.37
N GLU A 383 13.53 3.88 -3.20
CA GLU A 383 12.96 5.03 -2.49
C GLU A 383 13.13 6.30 -3.31
N ASP A 384 12.06 7.10 -3.43
CA ASP A 384 12.17 8.48 -3.86
C ASP A 384 11.98 9.43 -2.67
N LEU A 385 12.62 10.59 -2.74
CA LEU A 385 12.74 11.49 -1.60
C LEU A 385 11.56 12.49 -1.55
N PRO A 386 11.13 12.89 -0.36
CA PRO A 386 10.14 13.95 -0.22
C PRO A 386 10.73 15.29 -0.69
N HIS A 387 9.94 16.03 -1.42
CA HIS A 387 10.28 17.38 -1.85
C HIS A 387 9.06 18.28 -1.79
N PRO A 388 9.14 19.52 -1.26
CA PRO A 388 7.97 20.37 -1.06
C PRO A 388 7.25 20.75 -2.38
N ASP A 389 7.95 20.73 -3.51
CA ASP A 389 7.35 21.02 -4.82
C ASP A 389 6.69 19.79 -5.47
N ASN A 390 6.99 18.58 -4.98
CA ASN A 390 6.18 17.40 -5.28
C ASN A 390 4.89 17.51 -4.46
N ARG A 391 3.78 17.86 -5.12
CA ARG A 391 2.59 18.21 -4.36
C ARG A 391 1.28 17.94 -5.09
N VAL A 392 0.29 17.66 -4.28
CA VAL A 392 -1.13 17.69 -4.64
C VAL A 392 -1.65 19.11 -4.43
N THR A 393 -2.34 19.66 -5.41
CA THR A 393 -3.13 20.90 -5.27
C THR A 393 -4.52 20.68 -5.85
N VAL A 394 -5.45 21.57 -5.50
CA VAL A 394 -6.81 21.53 -6.00
C VAL A 394 -7.16 22.91 -6.55
N ASP A 395 -7.70 22.97 -7.75
CA ASP A 395 -8.16 24.22 -8.34
C ASP A 395 -9.56 24.61 -7.83
N ARG A 396 -10.06 25.76 -8.27
CA ARG A 396 -11.40 26.26 -7.87
C ARG A 396 -12.55 25.39 -8.36
N ALA A 397 -12.33 24.56 -9.38
CA ALA A 397 -13.32 23.62 -9.90
C ALA A 397 -13.29 22.28 -9.12
N GLY A 398 -12.33 22.12 -8.20
CA GLY A 398 -12.15 20.90 -7.45
C GLY A 398 -11.29 19.84 -8.16
N SER A 399 -10.63 20.19 -9.28
CA SER A 399 -9.77 19.26 -10.01
C SER A 399 -8.45 19.08 -9.29
N ILE A 400 -7.94 17.85 -9.29
CA ILE A 400 -6.67 17.48 -8.65
C ILE A 400 -5.52 17.71 -9.63
N HIS A 401 -4.50 18.42 -9.17
CA HIS A 401 -3.23 18.59 -9.85
C HIS A 401 -2.13 17.91 -9.04
N LEU A 402 -1.33 17.05 -9.69
CA LEU A 402 -0.25 16.29 -9.07
C LEU A 402 1.09 16.65 -9.72
N ALA A 403 1.82 17.54 -9.07
CA ALA A 403 3.19 17.87 -9.47
C ALA A 403 4.17 16.82 -8.91
N LYS A 404 5.00 16.22 -9.79
CA LYS A 404 5.97 15.20 -9.41
C LYS A 404 7.25 15.28 -10.24
N THR A 405 8.37 15.45 -9.53
CA THR A 405 9.72 15.25 -10.03
C THR A 405 10.41 14.18 -9.20
N TYR A 406 11.13 13.26 -9.84
CA TYR A 406 11.90 12.23 -9.14
C TYR A 406 13.26 12.78 -8.72
N HIS A 407 13.59 12.64 -7.43
CA HIS A 407 14.81 13.19 -6.84
C HIS A 407 15.90 12.14 -6.59
N ASN A 408 15.59 10.83 -6.72
CA ASN A 408 16.54 9.75 -6.40
C ASN A 408 16.62 8.68 -7.51
N LEU A 409 16.78 9.10 -8.77
CA LEU A 409 16.82 8.20 -9.94
C LEU A 409 18.11 7.38 -10.06
N GLU A 410 19.24 7.84 -9.53
CA GLU A 410 20.53 7.18 -9.71
C GLU A 410 20.58 5.77 -9.10
N PRO A 411 20.13 5.53 -7.86
CA PRO A 411 20.08 4.17 -7.30
C PRO A 411 19.22 3.22 -8.13
N HIS A 412 18.10 3.71 -8.67
CA HIS A 412 17.24 2.90 -9.52
C HIS A 412 17.93 2.39 -10.78
N LYS A 413 18.67 3.27 -11.46
CA LYS A 413 19.49 2.91 -12.63
C LYS A 413 20.57 1.89 -12.26
N ARG A 414 21.22 2.05 -11.09
CA ARG A 414 22.23 1.11 -10.60
C ARG A 414 21.62 -0.24 -10.27
N LEU A 415 20.49 -0.27 -9.55
CA LEU A 415 19.77 -1.50 -9.21
C LEU A 415 19.35 -2.27 -10.47
N LEU A 416 18.78 -1.58 -11.47
CA LEU A 416 18.43 -2.18 -12.74
C LEU A 416 19.65 -2.78 -13.45
N LYS A 417 20.79 -2.08 -13.45
CA LYS A 417 22.05 -2.57 -14.02
C LYS A 417 22.54 -3.81 -13.28
N LYS A 418 22.47 -3.84 -11.94
CA LYS A 418 22.82 -5.02 -11.12
C LYS A 418 21.94 -6.21 -11.48
N LEU A 419 20.61 -6.04 -11.53
CA LEU A 419 19.71 -7.12 -11.94
C LEU A 419 20.01 -7.65 -13.35
N LYS A 420 20.21 -6.75 -14.32
CA LYS A 420 20.55 -7.17 -15.71
C LYS A 420 21.85 -7.98 -15.79
N ALA A 421 22.86 -7.64 -14.98
CA ALA A 421 24.11 -8.39 -14.95
C ALA A 421 23.95 -9.81 -14.41
N LEU A 422 22.90 -10.09 -13.66
CA LEU A 422 22.60 -11.40 -13.10
C LEU A 422 21.80 -12.30 -14.06
N LEU A 423 21.19 -11.75 -15.13
CA LEU A 423 20.27 -12.53 -15.98
C LEU A 423 20.92 -13.79 -16.57
N GLY A 424 22.16 -13.70 -17.05
CA GLY A 424 22.91 -14.85 -17.55
C GLY A 424 23.09 -15.95 -16.49
N PRO A 425 23.71 -15.66 -15.34
CA PRO A 425 23.81 -16.58 -14.20
C PRO A 425 22.49 -17.17 -13.73
N LEU A 426 21.38 -16.41 -13.83
CA LEU A 426 20.04 -16.87 -13.48
C LEU A 426 19.34 -17.73 -14.54
N GLY A 427 20.09 -18.17 -15.57
CA GLY A 427 19.56 -18.99 -16.66
C GLY A 427 18.58 -18.27 -17.57
N CYS A 428 18.73 -16.96 -17.72
CA CYS A 428 18.00 -16.12 -18.64
C CYS A 428 18.85 -15.80 -19.88
N HIS A 429 18.21 -15.34 -20.97
CA HIS A 429 18.94 -14.86 -22.13
C HIS A 429 19.66 -13.56 -21.81
N ASP A 430 20.95 -13.46 -22.21
CA ASP A 430 21.76 -12.23 -22.05
C ASP A 430 21.27 -11.10 -22.96
N ALA A 431 20.59 -11.42 -24.05
CA ALA A 431 19.99 -10.45 -24.92
C ALA A 431 18.85 -9.74 -24.19
N ALA A 432 19.21 -8.65 -23.54
CA ALA A 432 18.21 -7.65 -23.20
C ALA A 432 17.48 -7.31 -24.50
N ILE A 433 16.20 -7.62 -24.59
CA ILE A 433 15.35 -7.05 -25.61
C ILE A 433 15.54 -5.53 -25.53
N PRO A 434 15.68 -4.82 -26.67
CA PRO A 434 16.07 -3.41 -26.67
C PRO A 434 15.28 -2.58 -25.65
N SER A 435 15.90 -1.56 -25.09
CA SER A 435 15.34 -0.69 -24.02
C SER A 435 14.03 0.03 -24.39
N TRP A 436 13.59 -0.04 -25.63
CA TRP A 436 12.25 0.39 -26.09
C TRP A 436 11.17 -0.69 -25.93
N SER A 437 11.54 -1.90 -25.54
CA SER A 437 10.58 -2.96 -25.22
C SER A 437 10.15 -2.86 -23.76
N ILE A 438 8.99 -3.38 -23.43
CA ILE A 438 8.30 -3.45 -22.12
C ILE A 438 9.21 -3.85 -20.94
N LEU A 439 10.39 -4.35 -21.22
CA LEU A 439 11.17 -5.20 -20.35
C LEU A 439 11.91 -4.49 -19.22
N ASP A 440 12.01 -3.16 -19.24
CA ASP A 440 12.65 -2.37 -18.20
C ASP A 440 12.07 -0.95 -18.07
N GLN A 441 10.81 -0.79 -18.38
CA GLN A 441 10.16 0.51 -18.29
C GLN A 441 9.89 0.89 -16.83
N ARG A 442 10.33 2.10 -16.47
CA ARG A 442 9.87 2.74 -15.25
C ARG A 442 8.35 2.95 -15.34
N ILE A 443 7.65 2.56 -14.28
CA ILE A 443 6.20 2.77 -14.19
C ILE A 443 5.93 4.28 -14.28
N PRO A 444 5.08 4.74 -15.21
CA PRO A 444 4.72 6.16 -15.33
C PRO A 444 3.92 6.62 -14.11
N LEU A 445 3.85 7.93 -13.88
CA LEU A 445 3.12 8.53 -12.75
C LEU A 445 1.68 8.00 -12.63
N ALA A 446 1.01 7.81 -13.75
CA ALA A 446 -0.35 7.26 -13.79
C ALA A 446 -0.47 5.86 -13.16
N GLY A 447 0.56 5.00 -13.31
CA GLY A 447 0.56 3.61 -12.83
C GLY A 447 1.15 3.41 -11.43
N VAL A 448 1.57 4.47 -10.72
CA VAL A 448 2.20 4.33 -9.41
C VAL A 448 1.15 4.12 -8.34
N ALA A 449 1.22 2.96 -7.66
CA ALA A 449 0.33 2.61 -6.54
C ALA A 449 0.94 2.91 -5.15
N HIS A 450 2.27 2.95 -5.02
CA HIS A 450 2.98 3.23 -3.77
C HIS A 450 3.15 4.73 -3.57
N GLN A 451 2.10 5.40 -3.11
CA GLN A 451 2.02 6.85 -2.91
C GLN A 451 2.03 7.19 -1.42
N ALA A 452 2.73 8.24 -1.01
CA ALA A 452 2.89 8.60 0.41
C ALA A 452 3.20 10.09 0.61
N GLY A 453 3.16 10.56 1.87
CA GLY A 453 3.83 11.75 2.37
C GLY A 453 3.08 13.08 2.30
N THR A 454 1.87 13.09 1.78
CA THR A 454 1.11 14.32 1.49
C THR A 454 0.45 14.99 2.71
N VAL A 455 0.38 14.31 3.85
CA VAL A 455 -0.17 14.82 5.12
C VAL A 455 0.71 14.32 6.27
N ARG A 456 1.99 14.71 6.26
CA ARG A 456 3.01 14.13 7.15
C ARG A 456 2.72 14.36 8.63
N PHE A 457 3.02 13.31 9.43
CA PHE A 457 3.02 13.42 10.88
C PHE A 457 4.38 13.87 11.43
N GLY A 458 4.41 14.40 12.64
CA GLY A 458 5.62 14.87 13.31
C GLY A 458 5.32 15.56 14.63
N THR A 459 6.38 15.95 15.34
CA THR A 459 6.29 16.63 16.64
C THR A 459 6.22 18.16 16.52
N ASP A 460 6.51 18.71 15.34
CA ASP A 460 6.55 20.16 15.10
C ASP A 460 5.40 20.57 14.16
N ALA A 461 4.39 21.26 14.70
CA ALA A 461 3.23 21.73 13.96
C ALA A 461 3.57 22.70 12.80
N ALA A 462 4.76 23.33 12.83
CA ALA A 462 5.21 24.18 11.73
C ALA A 462 5.74 23.38 10.52
N ARG A 463 5.97 22.06 10.68
CA ARG A 463 6.60 21.19 9.68
C ARG A 463 5.80 19.93 9.37
N SER A 464 4.74 19.67 10.13
CA SER A 464 3.86 18.51 9.97
C SER A 464 2.40 18.93 10.09
N ALA A 465 1.53 18.23 9.39
CA ALA A 465 0.08 18.44 9.45
C ALA A 465 -0.53 17.70 10.65
N LEU A 466 0.08 16.57 11.02
CA LEU A 466 -0.39 15.66 12.06
C LEU A 466 0.65 15.54 13.17
N ASP A 467 0.17 15.28 14.37
CA ASP A 467 0.99 14.86 15.50
C ASP A 467 1.39 13.36 15.37
N VAL A 468 2.09 12.84 16.37
CA VAL A 468 2.58 11.45 16.35
C VAL A 468 1.46 10.40 16.40
N ASP A 469 0.26 10.77 16.83
CA ASP A 469 -0.92 9.92 16.87
C ASP A 469 -1.79 10.09 15.61
N CYS A 470 -1.24 10.73 14.59
CA CYS A 470 -1.92 11.03 13.33
C CYS A 470 -3.16 11.93 13.47
N LYS A 471 -3.27 12.69 14.58
CA LYS A 471 -4.29 13.72 14.78
C LYS A 471 -3.78 15.04 14.17
N ALA A 472 -4.66 15.76 13.48
CA ALA A 472 -4.34 17.09 12.97
C ALA A 472 -3.91 18.03 14.11
N HIS A 473 -2.79 18.79 13.91
CA HIS A 473 -2.36 19.77 14.88
C HIS A 473 -3.38 20.91 15.07
N ASP A 474 -4.06 21.28 13.99
CA ASP A 474 -4.98 22.42 13.97
C ASP A 474 -6.39 22.06 14.46
N LEU A 475 -6.74 20.78 14.55
CA LEU A 475 -8.10 20.31 14.81
C LEU A 475 -8.14 19.29 15.95
N ASP A 476 -9.18 19.38 16.75
CA ASP A 476 -9.29 18.57 17.95
C ASP A 476 -9.77 17.13 17.68
N ASN A 477 -10.46 16.88 16.54
CA ASN A 477 -11.14 15.61 16.26
C ASN A 477 -10.88 15.04 14.86
N LEU A 478 -9.88 15.53 14.12
CA LEU A 478 -9.54 15.05 12.79
C LEU A 478 -8.26 14.21 12.81
N TYR A 479 -8.31 13.02 12.18
CA TYR A 479 -7.19 12.07 12.05
C TYR A 479 -6.98 11.68 10.59
N VAL A 480 -5.76 11.23 10.24
CA VAL A 480 -5.45 10.67 8.91
C VAL A 480 -4.61 9.40 9.07
N VAL A 481 -5.07 8.26 8.53
CA VAL A 481 -4.45 6.94 8.81
C VAL A 481 -4.07 6.14 7.56
N ASP A 482 -4.01 6.74 6.38
CA ASP A 482 -3.42 6.12 5.18
C ASP A 482 -1.94 6.51 5.01
N THR A 483 -1.30 6.11 3.93
CA THR A 483 0.12 6.36 3.66
C THR A 483 0.50 7.84 3.53
N SER A 484 -0.45 8.77 3.53
CA SER A 484 -0.17 10.21 3.49
C SER A 484 0.62 10.72 4.70
N PHE A 485 0.56 10.03 5.84
CA PHE A 485 1.28 10.41 7.05
C PHE A 485 2.80 10.17 6.97
N PHE A 486 3.31 9.35 6.05
CA PHE A 486 4.71 8.96 5.97
C PHE A 486 5.65 10.16 5.78
N PRO A 487 6.71 10.32 6.60
CA PRO A 487 7.76 11.32 6.34
C PRO A 487 8.75 10.84 5.27
N SER A 488 8.97 9.53 5.15
CA SER A 488 9.80 8.86 4.15
C SER A 488 9.17 7.54 3.72
N SER A 489 9.46 7.07 2.51
CA SER A 489 8.75 5.93 1.91
C SER A 489 9.49 4.60 2.00
N SER A 490 10.80 4.62 2.36
CA SER A 490 11.69 3.44 2.22
C SER A 490 11.70 2.87 0.80
N ALA A 491 12.19 1.63 0.61
CA ALA A 491 12.19 0.98 -0.70
C ALA A 491 11.38 -0.32 -0.75
N VAL A 492 10.50 -0.58 0.23
CA VAL A 492 9.62 -1.75 0.28
C VAL A 492 8.14 -1.36 0.26
N ASN A 493 7.27 -2.33 0.03
CA ASN A 493 5.83 -2.14 -0.08
C ASN A 493 5.25 -1.46 1.18
N PRO A 494 4.49 -0.36 1.07
CA PRO A 494 4.11 0.47 2.22
C PRO A 494 2.85 -0.02 2.97
N ALA A 495 2.11 -0.98 2.42
CA ALA A 495 0.77 -1.32 2.90
C ALA A 495 0.77 -1.82 4.35
N LEU A 496 1.68 -2.72 4.74
CA LEU A 496 1.73 -3.24 6.11
C LEU A 496 2.00 -2.14 7.14
N THR A 497 2.81 -1.15 6.79
CA THR A 497 3.08 0.00 7.68
C THR A 497 1.84 0.86 7.89
N ALA A 498 1.03 1.07 6.85
CA ALA A 498 -0.24 1.77 7.00
C ALA A 498 -1.23 0.96 7.86
N MET A 499 -1.28 -0.36 7.69
CA MET A 499 -2.10 -1.27 8.50
C MET A 499 -1.66 -1.26 9.97
N ALA A 500 -0.37 -1.42 10.24
CA ALA A 500 0.20 -1.40 11.58
C ALA A 500 -0.06 -0.05 12.30
N ASN A 501 0.17 1.06 11.59
CA ASN A 501 -0.12 2.38 12.17
C ASN A 501 -1.62 2.59 12.41
N SER A 502 -2.50 2.03 11.59
CA SER A 502 -3.94 2.12 11.80
C SER A 502 -4.39 1.36 13.05
N LEU A 503 -3.75 0.22 13.37
CA LEU A 503 -3.97 -0.48 14.64
C LEU A 503 -3.48 0.37 15.82
N ARG A 504 -2.30 1.00 15.71
CA ARG A 504 -1.74 1.89 16.73
C ARG A 504 -2.65 3.10 16.99
N VAL A 505 -3.10 3.77 15.94
CA VAL A 505 -4.04 4.89 16.06
C VAL A 505 -5.40 4.42 16.57
N GLY A 506 -5.80 3.19 16.24
CA GLY A 506 -7.00 2.55 16.77
C GLY A 506 -6.96 2.42 18.29
N ASP A 507 -5.84 1.99 18.87
CA ASP A 507 -5.64 1.92 20.32
C ASP A 507 -5.74 3.31 20.98
N HIS A 508 -5.07 4.31 20.38
CA HIS A 508 -5.19 5.70 20.83
C HIS A 508 -6.65 6.21 20.78
N LEU A 509 -7.40 5.88 19.74
CA LEU A 509 -8.81 6.27 19.63
C LEU A 509 -9.70 5.55 20.64
N LEU A 510 -9.46 4.26 20.92
CA LEU A 510 -10.17 3.53 21.97
C LEU A 510 -9.98 4.18 23.34
N GLU A 511 -8.74 4.54 23.69
CA GLU A 511 -8.44 5.27 24.92
C GLU A 511 -9.16 6.62 24.97
N ARG A 512 -9.08 7.41 23.90
CA ARG A 512 -9.77 8.70 23.76
C ARG A 512 -11.29 8.60 23.94
N LEU A 513 -11.89 7.55 23.37
CA LEU A 513 -13.35 7.30 23.43
C LEU A 513 -13.79 6.64 24.73
N GLY A 514 -12.85 6.37 25.67
CA GLY A 514 -13.13 5.66 26.91
C GLY A 514 -13.66 4.24 26.67
N ALA A 515 -13.19 3.59 25.61
CA ALA A 515 -13.55 2.22 25.26
C ALA A 515 -12.34 1.29 25.43
N SER A 516 -12.60 0.03 25.74
CA SER A 516 -11.59 -1.01 25.76
C SER A 516 -12.02 -2.17 24.87
N VAL A 517 -11.09 -2.70 24.09
CA VAL A 517 -11.28 -3.93 23.34
C VAL A 517 -10.32 -4.96 23.91
N PRO A 518 -10.77 -6.16 24.27
CA PRO A 518 -9.88 -7.23 24.66
C PRO A 518 -8.88 -7.45 23.52
N ARG A 519 -7.57 -7.39 23.81
CA ARG A 519 -6.58 -7.89 22.86
C ARG A 519 -6.80 -9.40 22.77
N GLU A 520 -6.88 -9.93 21.55
CA GLU A 520 -6.83 -11.38 21.39
C GLU A 520 -5.58 -11.90 22.10
N ALA A 521 -5.78 -12.84 23.03
CA ALA A 521 -4.68 -13.44 23.75
C ALA A 521 -3.68 -14.00 22.73
N SER A 522 -2.42 -13.60 22.85
CA SER A 522 -1.36 -14.21 22.05
C SER A 522 -1.41 -15.74 22.27
N VAL A 523 -1.51 -16.50 21.20
CA VAL A 523 -1.51 -17.97 21.27
C VAL A 523 -0.10 -18.49 21.07
N ASP A 524 0.26 -19.56 21.78
CA ASP A 524 1.51 -20.29 21.55
C ASP A 524 1.48 -21.06 20.21
N GLU A 525 2.58 -21.73 19.89
CA GLU A 525 2.74 -22.55 18.69
C GLU A 525 1.70 -23.68 18.53
N ASN A 526 0.93 -23.98 19.59
CA ASN A 526 -0.11 -25.00 19.63
C ASN A 526 -1.53 -24.39 19.64
N GLY A 527 -1.66 -23.03 19.45
CA GLY A 527 -2.94 -22.34 19.47
C GLY A 527 -3.53 -22.13 20.87
N LYS A 528 -2.75 -22.29 21.95
CA LYS A 528 -3.21 -21.98 23.30
C LYS A 528 -2.94 -20.51 23.66
N PRO A 529 -3.89 -19.82 24.33
CA PRO A 529 -3.68 -18.47 24.81
C PRO A 529 -2.45 -18.42 25.72
N ILE A 530 -1.53 -17.51 25.43
CA ILE A 530 -0.44 -17.16 26.33
C ILE A 530 -1.06 -16.23 27.38
N GLU A 531 -1.19 -16.68 28.63
CA GLU A 531 -1.65 -15.83 29.73
C GLU A 531 -0.69 -14.64 29.85
N ALA A 532 -1.24 -13.43 29.82
CA ALA A 532 -0.48 -12.22 30.08
C ALA A 532 0.10 -12.31 31.51
N VAL A 533 1.42 -12.24 31.63
CA VAL A 533 2.07 -12.07 32.93
C VAL A 533 1.68 -10.67 33.41
N GLU A 534 0.81 -10.59 34.42
CA GLU A 534 0.56 -9.33 35.13
C GLU A 534 1.91 -8.83 35.66
N GLU A 535 2.42 -7.75 35.08
CA GLU A 535 3.46 -6.98 35.73
C GLU A 535 2.88 -6.42 37.02
N VAL A 536 3.22 -7.03 38.15
CA VAL A 536 2.95 -6.50 39.46
C VAL A 536 3.78 -5.21 39.60
N ALA A 537 3.09 -4.09 39.77
CA ALA A 537 3.61 -2.74 39.92
C ALA A 537 4.53 -2.60 41.16
#